data_391e7cf1e030578be5a9ede592f8d424
#
_entry.id   391e7cf1e030578be5a9ede592f8d424
#
_cell.length_a   1.000
_cell.length_b   1.000
_cell.length_c   1.000
_cell.angle_alpha   90.00
_cell.angle_beta   90.00
_cell.angle_gamma   90.00
#
_symmetry.space_group_name_H-M   'P 1'
#
loop_
_entity.id
_entity.type
_entity.pdbx_description
1 polymer ?
#
loop_
_entity_poly.entity_id
_entity_poly.type
_entity_poly.pdbx_seq_one_letter_code
_entity_poly.pdbx_strand_id
1 'polypeptide(L)'
;MTHFETLTSDEIQLLEEAIPLIAVLIAGADGHIQISESDWAAKLTHIRSYSGLEDLKEFYKQIDANFKIKFEEFVKFLPTDTDARQKMISDNLSNLNKILQKLDPLVAFHLYTSYKTYAKSVADASGNILGFHYVQNEEKPWLDLPMIHSIAEPV
;
A
#
# COMPACT_ATOMS: atom_id res chain seq x y z
N MET A 1 19.02 3.39 -2.74
CA MET A 1 18.12 3.44 -3.92
C MET A 1 18.38 4.73 -4.68
N THR A 2 18.84 4.60 -5.91
CA THR A 2 19.24 5.76 -6.72
C THR A 2 18.07 6.70 -7.07
N HIS A 3 16.86 6.14 -7.20
CA HIS A 3 15.68 6.93 -7.58
C HIS A 3 15.15 7.83 -6.45
N PHE A 4 15.60 7.62 -5.22
CA PHE A 4 15.11 8.34 -4.05
C PHE A 4 16.16 9.23 -3.38
N GLU A 5 17.24 9.56 -4.09
CA GLU A 5 18.35 10.33 -3.55
C GLU A 5 17.95 11.73 -3.08
N THR A 6 16.90 12.30 -3.67
CA THR A 6 16.41 13.64 -3.31
C THR A 6 15.54 13.65 -2.06
N LEU A 7 15.20 12.48 -1.55
CA LEU A 7 14.31 12.37 -0.40
C LEU A 7 15.07 12.19 0.89
N THR A 8 14.47 12.64 2.00
CA THR A 8 14.98 12.36 3.34
C THR A 8 14.68 10.91 3.72
N SER A 9 15.38 10.40 4.75
CA SER A 9 15.12 9.07 5.29
C SER A 9 13.67 8.92 5.75
N ASP A 10 13.10 9.94 6.37
CA ASP A 10 11.72 9.94 6.84
C ASP A 10 10.73 9.87 5.67
N GLU A 11 11.02 10.58 4.59
CA GLU A 11 10.19 10.55 3.38
C GLU A 11 10.20 9.17 2.72
N ILE A 12 11.38 8.55 2.63
CA ILE A 12 11.51 7.19 2.09
C ILE A 12 10.74 6.21 2.96
N GLN A 13 10.83 6.35 4.27
CA GLN A 13 10.11 5.50 5.21
C GLN A 13 8.59 5.61 5.01
N LEU A 14 8.07 6.82 4.81
CA LEU A 14 6.64 7.01 4.53
C LEU A 14 6.21 6.31 3.24
N LEU A 15 7.03 6.41 2.19
CA LEU A 15 6.75 5.70 0.93
C LEU A 15 6.69 4.18 1.14
N GLU A 16 7.62 3.64 1.91
CA GLU A 16 7.70 2.21 2.18
C GLU A 16 6.54 1.74 3.07
N GLU A 17 6.23 2.47 4.13
CA GLU A 17 5.14 2.13 5.06
C GLU A 17 3.77 2.21 4.42
N ALA A 18 3.63 2.94 3.32
CA ALA A 18 2.37 3.01 2.58
C ALA A 18 1.87 1.62 2.16
N ILE A 19 2.76 0.70 1.82
CA ILE A 19 2.36 -0.65 1.37
C ILE A 19 1.67 -1.43 2.50
N PRO A 20 2.27 -1.64 3.69
CA PRO A 20 1.52 -2.31 4.75
C PRO A 20 0.30 -1.52 5.24
N LEU A 21 0.32 -0.18 5.18
CA LEU A 21 -0.87 0.62 5.51
C LEU A 21 -2.02 0.37 4.54
N ILE A 22 -1.73 0.30 3.24
CA ILE A 22 -2.73 -0.03 2.22
C ILE A 22 -3.29 -1.44 2.48
N ALA A 23 -2.42 -2.39 2.82
CA ALA A 23 -2.85 -3.74 3.13
C ALA A 23 -3.83 -3.76 4.32
N VAL A 24 -3.53 -3.03 5.39
CA VAL A 24 -4.42 -2.91 6.56
C VAL A 24 -5.73 -2.23 6.16
N LEU A 25 -5.66 -1.16 5.38
CA LEU A 25 -6.84 -0.42 4.92
C LEU A 25 -7.82 -1.32 4.16
N ILE A 26 -7.31 -2.07 3.20
CA ILE A 26 -8.15 -2.91 2.34
C ILE A 26 -8.61 -4.17 3.11
N ALA A 27 -7.69 -4.87 3.76
CA ALA A 27 -8.00 -6.09 4.49
C ALA A 27 -8.94 -5.84 5.67
N GLY A 28 -8.84 -4.68 6.30
CA GLY A 28 -9.67 -4.31 7.45
C GLY A 28 -10.92 -3.52 7.11
N ALA A 29 -11.26 -3.36 5.83
CA ALA A 29 -12.37 -2.48 5.41
C ALA A 29 -13.73 -2.95 5.92
N ASP A 30 -13.93 -4.25 6.11
CA ASP A 30 -15.15 -4.84 6.65
C ASP A 30 -15.18 -4.87 8.19
N GLY A 31 -14.18 -4.33 8.85
CA GLY A 31 -14.05 -4.33 10.31
C GLY A 31 -13.29 -5.52 10.87
N HIS A 32 -12.90 -6.49 10.04
CA HIS A 32 -12.20 -7.71 10.47
C HIS A 32 -10.92 -7.89 9.66
N ILE A 33 -9.78 -8.06 10.37
CA ILE A 33 -8.49 -8.34 9.75
C ILE A 33 -8.12 -9.79 10.06
N GLN A 34 -8.03 -10.62 9.01
CA GLN A 34 -7.72 -12.04 9.15
C GLN A 34 -6.22 -12.28 8.92
N ILE A 35 -5.68 -13.30 9.60
CA ILE A 35 -4.27 -13.70 9.44
C ILE A 35 -3.97 -14.10 7.99
N SER A 36 -4.90 -14.81 7.35
CA SER A 36 -4.75 -15.22 5.95
C SER A 36 -4.60 -14.04 4.99
N GLU A 37 -5.25 -12.91 5.30
CA GLU A 37 -5.14 -11.68 4.51
C GLU A 37 -3.73 -11.07 4.64
N SER A 38 -3.19 -11.09 5.87
CA SER A 38 -1.82 -10.64 6.13
C SER A 38 -0.80 -11.49 5.36
N ASP A 39 -0.96 -12.81 5.37
CA ASP A 39 -0.06 -13.73 4.66
C ASP A 39 -0.12 -13.49 3.15
N TRP A 40 -1.31 -13.27 2.61
CA TRP A 40 -1.51 -13.01 1.20
C TRP A 40 -0.86 -11.67 0.78
N ALA A 41 -1.07 -10.62 1.58
CA ALA A 41 -0.46 -9.32 1.34
C ALA A 41 1.07 -9.38 1.39
N ALA A 42 1.62 -10.12 2.34
CA ALA A 42 3.06 -10.36 2.43
C ALA A 42 3.60 -11.07 1.18
N LYS A 43 2.86 -12.05 0.68
CA LYS A 43 3.22 -12.78 -0.53
C LYS A 43 3.23 -11.88 -1.77
N LEU A 44 2.23 -11.02 -1.90
CA LEU A 44 2.17 -10.03 -2.99
C LEU A 44 3.38 -9.10 -2.96
N THR A 45 3.75 -8.63 -1.78
CA THR A 45 4.92 -7.77 -1.59
C THR A 45 6.21 -8.50 -2.00
N HIS A 46 6.34 -9.76 -1.58
CA HIS A 46 7.50 -10.58 -1.93
C HIS A 46 7.62 -10.77 -3.45
N ILE A 47 6.51 -11.07 -4.12
CA ILE A 47 6.50 -11.23 -5.58
C ILE A 47 7.02 -9.97 -6.27
N ARG A 48 6.61 -8.80 -5.82
CA ARG A 48 7.04 -7.52 -6.41
C ARG A 48 8.52 -7.22 -6.19
N SER A 49 9.14 -7.85 -5.19
CA SER A 49 10.57 -7.66 -4.94
C SER A 49 11.47 -8.29 -6.01
N TYR A 50 10.94 -9.24 -6.78
CA TYR A 50 11.73 -9.89 -7.83
C TYR A 50 11.09 -9.84 -9.23
N SER A 51 9.78 -9.65 -9.34
CA SER A 51 9.08 -9.62 -10.63
C SER A 51 8.36 -8.31 -10.93
N GLY A 52 8.53 -7.30 -10.08
CA GLY A 52 7.91 -5.99 -10.27
C GLY A 52 8.67 -5.11 -11.26
N LEU A 53 8.26 -3.85 -11.35
CA LEU A 53 8.93 -2.85 -12.18
C LEU A 53 10.38 -2.69 -11.72
N GLU A 54 11.28 -2.57 -12.68
CA GLU A 54 12.73 -2.54 -12.42
C GLU A 54 13.13 -1.41 -11.46
N ASP A 55 12.56 -0.23 -11.64
CA ASP A 55 12.86 0.93 -10.81
C ASP A 55 12.26 0.83 -9.39
N LEU A 56 11.38 -0.13 -9.13
CA LEU A 56 10.76 -0.36 -7.83
C LEU A 56 11.19 -1.67 -7.16
N LYS A 57 12.02 -2.49 -7.79
CA LYS A 57 12.44 -3.77 -7.22
C LYS A 57 13.12 -3.61 -5.87
N GLU A 58 14.09 -2.71 -5.77
CA GLU A 58 14.79 -2.48 -4.53
C GLU A 58 13.88 -1.90 -3.45
N PHE A 59 12.98 -1.00 -3.83
CA PHE A 59 11.94 -0.47 -2.97
C PHE A 59 11.12 -1.61 -2.33
N TYR A 60 10.64 -2.55 -3.14
CA TYR A 60 9.87 -3.69 -2.63
C TYR A 60 10.72 -4.68 -1.83
N LYS A 61 12.00 -4.81 -2.13
CA LYS A 61 12.90 -5.65 -1.30
C LYS A 61 13.02 -5.11 0.12
N GLN A 62 13.12 -3.80 0.27
CA GLN A 62 13.18 -3.17 1.59
C GLN A 62 11.87 -3.39 2.36
N ILE A 63 10.73 -3.25 1.69
CA ILE A 63 9.42 -3.46 2.29
C ILE A 63 9.25 -4.93 2.69
N ASP A 64 9.58 -5.85 1.79
CA ASP A 64 9.45 -7.29 2.01
C ASP A 64 10.19 -7.77 3.26
N ALA A 65 11.37 -7.21 3.51
CA ALA A 65 12.19 -7.57 4.67
C ALA A 65 11.47 -7.35 6.00
N ASN A 66 10.57 -6.37 6.08
CA ASN A 66 9.91 -5.96 7.31
C ASN A 66 8.38 -5.95 7.24
N PHE A 67 7.80 -6.46 6.16
CA PHE A 67 6.36 -6.31 5.91
C PHE A 67 5.50 -6.84 7.05
N LYS A 68 5.71 -8.08 7.48
CA LYS A 68 4.87 -8.70 8.52
C LYS A 68 4.97 -7.96 9.85
N ILE A 69 6.18 -7.55 10.21
CA ILE A 69 6.40 -6.79 11.44
C ILE A 69 5.64 -5.47 11.39
N LYS A 70 5.75 -4.75 10.28
CA LYS A 70 5.05 -3.47 10.09
C LYS A 70 3.54 -3.63 10.06
N PHE A 71 3.05 -4.64 9.36
CA PHE A 71 1.62 -4.94 9.31
C PHE A 71 1.07 -5.19 10.72
N GLU A 72 1.74 -6.03 11.50
CA GLU A 72 1.32 -6.34 12.87
C GLU A 72 1.37 -5.10 13.77
N GLU A 73 2.41 -4.28 13.65
CA GLU A 73 2.51 -3.03 14.39
C GLU A 73 1.33 -2.10 14.08
N PHE A 74 0.99 -1.93 12.81
CA PHE A 74 -0.13 -1.08 12.43
C PHE A 74 -1.46 -1.62 12.93
N VAL A 75 -1.69 -2.92 12.85
CA VAL A 75 -2.90 -3.54 13.40
C VAL A 75 -2.99 -3.29 14.90
N LYS A 76 -1.87 -3.36 15.60
CA LYS A 76 -1.82 -3.17 17.06
C LYS A 76 -2.01 -1.72 17.48
N PHE A 77 -1.39 -0.77 16.77
CA PHE A 77 -1.33 0.63 17.20
C PHE A 77 -2.40 1.53 16.58
N LEU A 78 -2.96 1.16 15.43
CA LEU A 78 -4.05 1.90 14.82
C LEU A 78 -5.35 1.70 15.60
N PRO A 79 -6.30 2.65 15.54
CA PRO A 79 -7.58 2.48 16.22
C PRO A 79 -8.29 1.19 15.81
N THR A 80 -8.96 0.55 16.77
CA THR A 80 -9.77 -0.65 16.50
C THR A 80 -11.10 -0.31 15.84
N ASP A 81 -11.61 0.90 16.07
CA ASP A 81 -12.78 1.40 15.36
C ASP A 81 -12.47 1.54 13.87
N THR A 82 -13.28 0.93 13.02
CA THR A 82 -13.04 0.89 11.59
C THR A 82 -12.96 2.27 10.95
N ASP A 83 -13.92 3.15 11.26
CA ASP A 83 -13.95 4.51 10.68
C ASP A 83 -12.75 5.34 11.13
N ALA A 84 -12.39 5.27 12.42
CA ALA A 84 -11.24 5.98 12.96
C ALA A 84 -9.93 5.47 12.35
N ARG A 85 -9.81 4.17 12.17
CA ARG A 85 -8.64 3.54 11.55
C ARG A 85 -8.49 3.96 10.10
N GLN A 86 -9.58 3.91 9.34
CA GLN A 86 -9.60 4.31 7.93
C GLN A 86 -9.22 5.77 7.77
N LYS A 87 -9.75 6.64 8.63
CA LYS A 87 -9.41 8.07 8.59
C LYS A 87 -7.93 8.28 8.86
N MET A 88 -7.38 7.62 9.87
CA MET A 88 -5.96 7.78 10.22
C MET A 88 -5.05 7.29 9.11
N ILE A 89 -5.37 6.15 8.49
CA ILE A 89 -4.60 5.65 7.36
C ILE A 89 -4.71 6.60 6.16
N SER A 90 -5.91 7.08 5.87
CA SER A 90 -6.14 8.02 4.77
C SER A 90 -5.35 9.31 4.95
N ASP A 91 -5.37 9.88 6.16
CA ASP A 91 -4.61 11.09 6.47
C ASP A 91 -3.10 10.85 6.31
N ASN A 92 -2.62 9.70 6.73
CA ASN A 92 -1.21 9.33 6.61
C ASN A 92 -0.81 9.18 5.12
N LEU A 93 -1.61 8.47 4.34
CA LEU A 93 -1.34 8.27 2.91
C LEU A 93 -1.40 9.58 2.12
N SER A 94 -2.22 10.53 2.55
CA SER A 94 -2.30 11.84 1.88
C SER A 94 -0.98 12.61 1.94
N ASN A 95 -0.14 12.33 2.93
CA ASN A 95 1.19 12.95 3.05
C ASN A 95 2.13 12.51 1.92
N LEU A 96 1.83 11.42 1.23
CA LEU A 96 2.63 10.97 0.08
C LEU A 96 2.57 11.95 -1.09
N ASN A 97 1.51 12.74 -1.20
CA ASN A 97 1.33 13.64 -2.35
C ASN A 97 2.50 14.62 -2.52
N LYS A 98 3.00 15.18 -1.42
CA LYS A 98 4.13 16.09 -1.45
C LYS A 98 5.44 15.37 -1.80
N ILE A 99 5.59 14.15 -1.32
CA ILE A 99 6.80 13.35 -1.54
C ILE A 99 6.89 12.93 -3.01
N LEU A 100 5.77 12.46 -3.56
CA LEU A 100 5.72 12.03 -4.96
C LEU A 100 6.08 13.16 -5.93
N GLN A 101 5.75 14.40 -5.58
CA GLN A 101 6.09 15.57 -6.41
C GLN A 101 7.59 15.84 -6.48
N LYS A 102 8.37 15.33 -5.55
CA LYS A 102 9.84 15.50 -5.52
C LYS A 102 10.57 14.47 -6.38
N LEU A 103 9.88 13.43 -6.82
CA LEU A 103 10.49 12.35 -7.60
C LEU A 103 10.49 12.66 -9.09
N ASP A 104 11.37 11.97 -9.82
CA ASP A 104 11.29 11.92 -11.27
C ASP A 104 9.86 11.54 -11.68
N PRO A 105 9.25 12.23 -12.66
CA PRO A 105 7.85 11.98 -13.03
C PRO A 105 7.54 10.54 -13.37
N LEU A 106 8.44 9.81 -14.01
CA LEU A 106 8.21 8.41 -14.35
C LEU A 106 8.21 7.53 -13.10
N VAL A 107 9.15 7.75 -12.17
CA VAL A 107 9.22 7.01 -10.91
C VAL A 107 7.98 7.32 -10.07
N ALA A 108 7.55 8.57 -10.00
CA ALA A 108 6.33 8.96 -9.29
C ALA A 108 5.11 8.27 -9.88
N PHE A 109 5.00 8.20 -11.19
CA PHE A 109 3.91 7.51 -11.88
C PHE A 109 3.93 6.01 -11.58
N HIS A 110 5.10 5.39 -11.61
CA HIS A 110 5.25 3.96 -11.29
C HIS A 110 4.86 3.67 -9.84
N LEU A 111 5.25 4.52 -8.89
CA LEU A 111 4.85 4.36 -7.48
C LEU A 111 3.34 4.51 -7.31
N TYR A 112 2.77 5.56 -7.88
CA TYR A 112 1.33 5.81 -7.84
C TYR A 112 0.55 4.60 -8.37
N THR A 113 0.90 4.12 -9.55
CA THR A 113 0.27 2.95 -10.16
C THR A 113 0.48 1.70 -9.31
N SER A 114 1.67 1.55 -8.74
CA SER A 114 2.01 0.40 -7.91
C SER A 114 1.14 0.36 -6.64
N TYR A 115 0.93 1.50 -5.99
CA TYR A 115 0.05 1.58 -4.82
C TYR A 115 -1.39 1.17 -5.19
N LYS A 116 -1.91 1.69 -6.29
CA LYS A 116 -3.27 1.39 -6.74
C LYS A 116 -3.45 -0.08 -7.11
N THR A 117 -2.52 -0.64 -7.86
CA THR A 117 -2.59 -2.05 -8.25
C THR A 117 -2.39 -2.97 -7.05
N TYR A 118 -1.58 -2.55 -6.07
CA TYR A 118 -1.42 -3.30 -4.83
C TYR A 118 -2.73 -3.37 -4.04
N ALA A 119 -3.41 -2.24 -3.88
CA ALA A 119 -4.72 -2.19 -3.21
C ALA A 119 -5.70 -3.16 -3.86
N LYS A 120 -5.76 -3.14 -5.18
CA LYS A 120 -6.63 -4.01 -5.97
C LYS A 120 -6.28 -5.49 -5.77
N SER A 121 -5.00 -5.83 -5.77
CA SER A 121 -4.54 -7.20 -5.57
C SER A 121 -4.88 -7.72 -4.17
N VAL A 122 -4.76 -6.88 -3.14
CA VAL A 122 -5.16 -7.24 -1.78
C VAL A 122 -6.66 -7.50 -1.72
N ALA A 123 -7.46 -6.64 -2.35
CA ALA A 123 -8.91 -6.80 -2.39
C ALA A 123 -9.33 -8.09 -3.10
N ASP A 124 -8.70 -8.40 -4.23
CA ASP A 124 -8.96 -9.64 -4.98
C ASP A 124 -8.61 -10.88 -4.14
N ALA A 125 -7.50 -10.83 -3.41
CA ALA A 125 -7.07 -11.91 -2.53
C ALA A 125 -8.05 -12.11 -1.38
N SER A 126 -8.52 -11.02 -0.76
CA SER A 126 -9.55 -11.05 0.29
C SER A 126 -10.83 -11.73 -0.21
N GLY A 127 -11.29 -11.35 -1.38
CA GLY A 127 -12.47 -11.95 -2.00
C GLY A 127 -12.31 -13.45 -2.22
N ASN A 128 -11.15 -13.89 -2.68
CA ASN A 128 -10.85 -15.30 -2.91
C ASN A 128 -10.81 -16.10 -1.60
N ILE A 129 -10.18 -15.53 -0.57
CA ILE A 129 -10.07 -16.17 0.75
C ILE A 129 -11.45 -16.43 1.35
N LEU A 130 -12.38 -15.49 1.18
CA LEU A 130 -13.74 -15.60 1.71
C LEU A 130 -14.67 -16.41 0.80
N GLY A 131 -14.17 -16.94 -0.32
CA GLY A 131 -14.97 -17.72 -1.27
C GLY A 131 -15.77 -16.86 -2.24
N PHE A 132 -15.55 -15.57 -2.27
CA PHE A 132 -16.17 -14.64 -3.21
C PHE A 132 -15.19 -14.31 -4.33
N HIS A 133 -15.69 -14.24 -5.56
CA HIS A 133 -14.87 -13.90 -6.73
C HIS A 133 -15.04 -12.43 -7.14
N TYR A 134 -15.39 -11.59 -6.18
CA TYR A 134 -15.61 -10.15 -6.41
C TYR A 134 -15.16 -9.36 -5.16
N VAL A 135 -14.86 -8.09 -5.38
CA VAL A 135 -14.47 -7.16 -4.31
C VAL A 135 -15.70 -6.86 -3.45
N GLN A 136 -15.52 -6.91 -2.12
CA GLN A 136 -16.60 -6.59 -1.19
C GLN A 136 -16.95 -5.10 -1.24
N ASN A 137 -18.22 -4.78 -0.94
CA ASN A 137 -18.73 -3.40 -1.00
C ASN A 137 -17.95 -2.46 -0.07
N GLU A 138 -17.52 -2.94 1.09
CA GLU A 138 -16.78 -2.15 2.07
C GLU A 138 -15.39 -1.75 1.60
N GLU A 139 -14.82 -2.52 0.66
CA GLU A 139 -13.49 -2.27 0.11
C GLU A 139 -13.51 -1.29 -1.06
N LYS A 140 -14.64 -1.22 -1.80
CA LYS A 140 -14.75 -0.44 -3.03
C LYS A 140 -14.37 1.04 -2.91
N PRO A 141 -14.77 1.74 -1.83
CA PRO A 141 -14.40 3.16 -1.70
C PRO A 141 -12.90 3.40 -1.62
N TRP A 142 -12.11 2.39 -1.21
CA TRP A 142 -10.69 2.52 -0.96
C TRP A 142 -9.81 2.03 -2.10
N LEU A 143 -10.35 1.29 -3.06
CA LEU A 143 -9.59 0.68 -4.16
C LEU A 143 -8.80 1.67 -5.00
N ASP A 144 -9.37 2.85 -5.23
CA ASP A 144 -8.74 3.88 -6.03
C ASP A 144 -7.81 4.78 -5.21
N LEU A 145 -7.67 4.52 -3.90
CA LEU A 145 -6.84 5.33 -3.01
C LEU A 145 -7.10 6.83 -3.24
N PRO A 146 -8.34 7.31 -2.99
CA PRO A 146 -8.72 8.68 -3.38
C PRO A 146 -7.92 9.77 -2.67
N MET A 147 -7.25 9.44 -1.54
CA MET A 147 -6.40 10.37 -0.82
C MET A 147 -5.07 10.63 -1.52
N ILE A 148 -4.67 9.79 -2.49
CA ILE A 148 -3.45 9.99 -3.28
C ILE A 148 -3.85 10.63 -4.61
N HIS A 149 -3.29 11.81 -4.89
CA HIS A 149 -3.61 12.57 -6.09
C HIS A 149 -3.14 11.83 -7.34
N SER A 150 -3.98 11.86 -8.37
CA SER A 150 -3.73 11.20 -9.64
C SER A 150 -2.46 11.72 -10.30
N ILE A 151 -1.64 10.82 -10.81
CA ILE A 151 -0.39 11.14 -11.52
C ILE A 151 -0.51 10.55 -12.93
N ALA A 152 -0.37 11.41 -13.94
CA ALA A 152 -0.44 10.96 -15.33
C ALA A 152 0.92 10.39 -15.76
N GLU A 153 0.87 9.44 -16.71
CA GLU A 153 2.08 8.92 -17.31
C GLU A 153 2.81 10.03 -18.07
N PRO A 154 4.11 10.24 -17.81
CA PRO A 154 4.88 11.25 -18.54
C PRO A 154 4.96 10.93 -20.04
N VAL A 155 4.91 11.97 -20.84
CA VAL A 155 4.99 11.87 -22.31
C VAL A 155 6.43 11.71 -22.77
#